data_ff9debfd1daa87ebff6362afe2a37211
#
_entry.id   ff9debfd1daa87ebff6362afe2a37211
#
_cell.length_a   1.000
_cell.length_b   1.000
_cell.length_c   1.000
_cell.angle_alpha   90.00
_cell.angle_beta   90.00
_cell.angle_gamma   90.00
#
_symmetry.space_group_name_H-M   'P 1'
#
loop_
_entity.id
_entity.type
_entity.pdbx_description
1 polymer ?
#
loop_
_entity_poly.entity_id
_entity_poly.type
_entity_poly.pdbx_seq_one_letter_code
_entity_poly.pdbx_strand_id
1 'polypeptide(L)'
;MGSYRFIAVCGTLCDDLEVDVDINENKVVEVRNGCQIGTKKYFASNPSDHRYEKPLIKDNGSFKEVSWDEALDKAADILISAKRPLLYGFSSTECDAQGKGVELAEILGAVLDNTASVCHGPSLLAIQDVGAPTSTLGEYKNRADLVVFWGCNPVHAHPRHLGRYSEFVRGYFRKDGRNDRYIIVVDPRNTHTAQIADLFVQVNPSEDYELLNAIRAILRGTELDGKEVSGVPMEDVIALVNKLKSCKFGVIFFGMGLTQSLAHHRNIDAAICLVRELNDYTKFLLTPMRGHYNVAGANQVFSWQTGYSYSIDFSRGYPRYNPGEFSSVEVLIRDEVDASLIVASDPASNFPAASVKNMFKHPLISIEPHHTPTSVNADVILPPAIAGIECEGTAYRMDSVPLRLRKVKDAPGECLTDKEILERLIEVVKRKKGE
;
A
#
# COMPACT_ATOMS: atom_id res chain seq x y z
N MET A 1 16.42 6.07 -29.69
CA MET A 1 16.01 6.25 -28.28
C MET A 1 14.55 6.65 -28.28
N GLY A 2 13.66 5.79 -27.81
CA GLY A 2 12.23 6.11 -27.68
C GLY A 2 11.98 6.55 -26.24
N SER A 3 11.63 7.81 -26.02
CA SER A 3 11.16 8.28 -24.70
C SER A 3 9.73 7.79 -24.50
N TYR A 4 9.54 6.83 -23.63
CA TYR A 4 8.22 6.35 -23.22
C TYR A 4 7.89 6.87 -21.81
N ARG A 5 6.60 7.15 -21.56
CA ARG A 5 6.15 7.51 -20.22
C ARG A 5 5.89 6.27 -19.39
N PHE A 6 6.46 6.22 -18.21
CA PHE A 6 6.41 5.10 -17.28
C PHE A 6 5.78 5.52 -15.94
N ILE A 7 5.44 4.54 -15.11
CA ILE A 7 4.73 4.74 -13.86
C ILE A 7 5.68 4.54 -12.67
N ALA A 8 5.69 5.48 -11.73
CA ALA A 8 6.48 5.39 -10.51
C ALA A 8 5.91 4.35 -9.52
N VAL A 9 6.80 3.72 -8.81
CA VAL A 9 6.54 2.58 -7.92
C VAL A 9 6.25 3.00 -6.46
N CYS A 10 5.27 3.86 -6.24
CA CYS A 10 4.63 4.16 -4.95
C CYS A 10 3.14 4.44 -5.17
N GLY A 11 2.34 4.51 -4.11
CA GLY A 11 0.88 4.66 -4.22
C GLY A 11 0.39 5.87 -5.02
N THR A 12 1.23 6.88 -5.24
CA THR A 12 0.92 8.03 -6.12
C THR A 12 0.93 7.65 -7.60
N LEU A 13 1.61 6.58 -8.01
CA LEU A 13 1.75 6.10 -9.39
C LEU A 13 1.90 7.26 -10.39
N CYS A 14 2.97 8.06 -10.22
CA CYS A 14 3.26 9.15 -11.15
C CYS A 14 3.48 8.58 -12.56
N ASP A 15 2.66 9.01 -13.52
CA ASP A 15 2.54 8.46 -14.87
C ASP A 15 3.25 9.30 -15.93
N ASP A 16 4.19 10.13 -15.53
CA ASP A 16 4.95 11.05 -16.36
C ASP A 16 6.47 10.85 -16.31
N LEU A 17 6.93 9.72 -15.77
CA LEU A 17 8.34 9.39 -15.77
C LEU A 17 8.81 9.09 -17.18
N GLU A 18 9.99 9.62 -17.53
CA GLU A 18 10.72 9.28 -18.73
C GLU A 18 11.98 8.51 -18.35
N VAL A 19 12.18 7.35 -18.94
CA VAL A 19 13.29 6.46 -18.58
C VAL A 19 14.09 6.15 -19.83
N ASP A 20 15.38 6.38 -19.78
CA ASP A 20 16.32 6.00 -20.82
C ASP A 20 17.03 4.71 -20.42
N VAL A 21 17.10 3.78 -21.37
CA VAL A 21 17.73 2.47 -21.19
C VAL A 21 18.83 2.27 -22.23
N ASP A 22 20.00 1.83 -21.77
CA ASP A 22 21.00 1.24 -22.64
C ASP A 22 20.53 -0.17 -23.01
N ILE A 23 20.14 -0.33 -24.28
CA ILE A 23 19.58 -1.59 -24.81
C ILE A 23 20.66 -2.70 -24.84
N ASN A 24 21.93 -2.33 -25.08
CA ASN A 24 23.01 -3.32 -25.19
C ASN A 24 23.38 -3.89 -23.83
N GLU A 25 23.38 -3.04 -22.80
CA GLU A 25 23.70 -3.43 -21.44
C GLU A 25 22.45 -3.79 -20.62
N ASN A 26 21.25 -3.58 -21.18
CA ASN A 26 19.97 -3.76 -20.50
C ASN A 26 19.91 -3.01 -19.15
N LYS A 27 20.36 -1.76 -19.14
CA LYS A 27 20.49 -0.92 -17.95
C LYS A 27 19.73 0.37 -18.07
N VAL A 28 19.05 0.77 -16.98
CA VAL A 28 18.51 2.11 -16.80
C VAL A 28 19.68 3.09 -16.63
N VAL A 29 19.76 4.10 -17.49
CA VAL A 29 20.82 5.12 -17.47
C VAL A 29 20.34 6.48 -16.98
N GLU A 30 19.06 6.83 -17.21
CA GLU A 30 18.47 8.07 -16.73
C GLU A 30 17.00 7.90 -16.40
N VAL A 31 16.54 8.61 -15.37
CA VAL A 31 15.11 8.73 -15.00
C VAL A 31 14.78 10.20 -14.84
N ARG A 32 14.04 10.76 -15.80
CA ARG A 32 13.52 12.13 -15.73
C ARG A 32 12.14 12.15 -15.09
N ASN A 33 11.79 13.28 -14.48
CA ASN A 33 10.53 13.45 -13.72
C ASN A 33 10.37 12.47 -12.56
N GLY A 34 11.44 11.77 -12.13
CA GLY A 34 11.44 10.88 -10.96
C GLY A 34 11.63 11.66 -9.66
N CYS A 35 10.99 11.21 -8.58
CA CYS A 35 11.43 11.56 -7.22
C CYS A 35 12.56 10.61 -6.79
N GLN A 36 13.23 10.97 -5.69
CA GLN A 36 14.33 10.14 -5.17
C GLN A 36 13.93 8.66 -4.97
N ILE A 37 12.72 8.39 -4.48
CA ILE A 37 12.21 7.02 -4.27
C ILE A 37 12.02 6.30 -5.60
N GLY A 38 11.30 6.93 -6.56
CA GLY A 38 11.04 6.33 -7.87
C GLY A 38 12.33 6.09 -8.66
N THR A 39 13.20 7.09 -8.72
CA THR A 39 14.49 6.99 -9.40
C THR A 39 15.35 5.85 -8.84
N LYS A 40 15.48 5.75 -7.50
CA LYS A 40 16.23 4.65 -6.87
C LYS A 40 15.68 3.27 -7.22
N LYS A 41 14.36 3.09 -7.31
CA LYS A 41 13.75 1.80 -7.66
C LYS A 41 14.04 1.41 -9.10
N TYR A 42 14.04 2.36 -10.04
CA TYR A 42 14.45 2.07 -11.42
C TYR A 42 15.93 1.67 -11.50
N PHE A 43 16.82 2.40 -10.84
CA PHE A 43 18.23 2.03 -10.81
C PHE A 43 18.52 0.72 -10.07
N ALA A 44 17.73 0.36 -9.05
CA ALA A 44 17.85 -0.92 -8.35
C ALA A 44 17.50 -2.13 -9.23
N SER A 45 16.82 -1.93 -10.37
CA SER A 45 16.58 -3.00 -11.35
C SER A 45 17.80 -3.30 -12.22
N ASN A 46 18.85 -2.49 -12.17
CA ASN A 46 20.10 -2.77 -12.88
C ASN A 46 20.81 -4.00 -12.27
N PRO A 47 21.63 -4.73 -13.05
CA PRO A 47 22.37 -5.88 -12.56
C PRO A 47 23.15 -5.54 -11.30
N SER A 48 23.05 -6.39 -10.28
CA SER A 48 23.76 -6.22 -9.00
C SER A 48 23.86 -7.56 -8.27
N ASP A 49 24.82 -7.68 -7.36
CA ASP A 49 25.01 -8.88 -6.51
C ASP A 49 23.83 -9.11 -5.53
N HIS A 50 22.91 -8.15 -5.42
CA HIS A 50 21.72 -8.26 -4.58
C HIS A 50 20.46 -8.66 -5.35
N ARG A 51 20.58 -9.02 -6.63
CA ARG A 51 19.50 -9.45 -7.50
C ARG A 51 19.52 -10.96 -7.65
N TYR A 52 18.39 -11.61 -7.40
CA TYR A 52 18.22 -13.02 -7.76
C TYR A 52 17.88 -13.15 -9.25
N GLU A 53 18.55 -14.07 -9.95
CA GLU A 53 18.37 -14.28 -11.38
C GLU A 53 17.91 -15.70 -11.73
N LYS A 54 18.03 -16.63 -10.76
CA LYS A 54 17.64 -18.03 -10.89
C LYS A 54 16.93 -18.51 -9.63
N PRO A 55 16.07 -19.53 -9.72
CA PRO A 55 15.47 -20.15 -8.56
C PRO A 55 16.51 -20.76 -7.63
N LEU A 56 16.27 -20.63 -6.32
CA LEU A 56 17.18 -21.14 -5.29
C LEU A 56 16.41 -22.00 -4.29
N ILE A 57 17.05 -23.08 -3.85
CA ILE A 57 16.62 -23.89 -2.71
C ILE A 57 17.71 -23.86 -1.64
N LYS A 58 17.31 -23.69 -0.38
CA LYS A 58 18.22 -23.78 0.75
C LYS A 58 18.51 -25.23 1.10
N ASP A 59 19.78 -25.62 1.04
CA ASP A 59 20.27 -26.93 1.42
C ASP A 59 21.39 -26.77 2.44
N ASN A 60 21.25 -27.42 3.61
CA ASN A 60 22.24 -27.38 4.70
C ASN A 60 22.72 -25.95 5.07
N GLY A 61 21.80 -24.96 5.03
CA GLY A 61 22.06 -23.56 5.39
C GLY A 61 22.65 -22.69 4.27
N SER A 62 22.88 -23.25 3.08
CA SER A 62 23.38 -22.55 1.90
C SER A 62 22.38 -22.62 0.75
N PHE A 63 22.30 -21.57 -0.07
CA PHE A 63 21.47 -21.59 -1.27
C PHE A 63 22.17 -22.31 -2.42
N LYS A 64 21.41 -23.12 -3.14
CA LYS A 64 21.79 -23.80 -4.36
C LYS A 64 20.88 -23.37 -5.50
N GLU A 65 21.47 -22.98 -6.64
CA GLU A 65 20.72 -22.76 -7.87
C GLU A 65 20.12 -24.08 -8.37
N VAL A 66 18.83 -24.04 -8.74
CA VAL A 66 18.08 -25.19 -9.25
C VAL A 66 17.24 -24.78 -10.47
N SER A 67 16.66 -25.76 -11.15
CA SER A 67 15.69 -25.48 -12.22
C SER A 67 14.38 -24.93 -11.66
N TRP A 68 13.61 -24.25 -12.51
CA TRP A 68 12.26 -23.81 -12.17
C TRP A 68 11.36 -24.98 -11.74
N ASP A 69 11.44 -26.10 -12.44
CA ASP A 69 10.62 -27.28 -12.12
C ASP A 69 10.96 -27.83 -10.73
N GLU A 70 12.24 -27.90 -10.37
CA GLU A 70 12.68 -28.37 -9.04
C GLU A 70 12.24 -27.39 -7.95
N ALA A 71 12.36 -26.09 -8.18
CA ALA A 71 11.97 -25.08 -7.20
C ALA A 71 10.44 -25.04 -6.99
N LEU A 72 9.66 -25.09 -8.07
CA LEU A 72 8.19 -25.11 -8.00
C LEU A 72 7.67 -26.40 -7.38
N ASP A 73 8.31 -27.54 -7.68
CA ASP A 73 7.97 -28.83 -7.09
C ASP A 73 8.19 -28.83 -5.57
N LYS A 74 9.33 -28.28 -5.12
CA LYS A 74 9.65 -28.09 -3.69
C LYS A 74 8.70 -27.12 -3.00
N ALA A 75 8.39 -25.99 -3.63
CA ALA A 75 7.43 -25.02 -3.11
C ALA A 75 6.02 -25.61 -2.96
N ALA A 76 5.57 -26.38 -3.97
CA ALA A 76 4.29 -27.07 -3.92
C ALA A 76 4.23 -28.11 -2.79
N ASP A 77 5.32 -28.89 -2.59
CA ASP A 77 5.40 -29.86 -1.48
C ASP A 77 5.27 -29.18 -0.11
N ILE A 78 5.94 -28.07 0.10
CA ILE A 78 5.83 -27.28 1.32
C ILE A 78 4.39 -26.84 1.55
N LEU A 79 3.74 -26.25 0.53
CA LEU A 79 2.40 -25.70 0.66
C LEU A 79 1.32 -26.78 0.83
N ILE A 80 1.42 -27.92 0.13
CA ILE A 80 0.47 -29.03 0.23
C ILE A 80 0.61 -29.75 1.59
N SER A 81 1.83 -29.85 2.12
CA SER A 81 2.07 -30.50 3.40
C SER A 81 1.63 -29.66 4.59
N ALA A 82 1.46 -28.36 4.40
CA ALA A 82 1.01 -27.44 5.45
C ALA A 82 -0.49 -27.66 5.74
N LYS A 83 -0.84 -27.59 7.02
CA LYS A 83 -2.23 -27.66 7.47
C LYS A 83 -2.93 -26.30 7.35
N ARG A 84 -2.18 -25.23 7.50
CA ARG A 84 -2.69 -23.86 7.43
C ARG A 84 -1.60 -22.92 6.87
N PRO A 85 -1.37 -22.91 5.57
CA PRO A 85 -0.38 -22.03 4.97
C PRO A 85 -0.84 -20.57 4.99
N LEU A 86 0.12 -19.63 5.07
CA LEU A 86 -0.09 -18.20 4.93
C LEU A 86 0.44 -17.72 3.58
N LEU A 87 -0.40 -17.03 2.81
CA LEU A 87 0.00 -16.29 1.63
C LEU A 87 -0.07 -14.78 1.95
N TYR A 88 1.06 -14.09 1.90
CA TYR A 88 1.14 -12.68 2.30
C TYR A 88 1.94 -11.82 1.32
N GLY A 89 1.55 -10.54 1.22
CA GLY A 89 2.23 -9.50 0.44
C GLY A 89 1.35 -8.93 -0.65
N PHE A 90 1.65 -9.21 -1.92
CA PHE A 90 0.87 -8.85 -3.11
C PHE A 90 0.68 -7.35 -3.38
N SER A 91 1.11 -6.46 -2.50
CA SER A 91 0.91 -5.03 -2.65
C SER A 91 1.96 -4.33 -3.52
N SER A 92 3.00 -5.06 -3.92
CA SER A 92 4.07 -4.56 -4.80
C SER A 92 4.25 -5.46 -6.04
N THR A 93 3.15 -6.04 -6.53
CA THR A 93 3.06 -6.74 -7.81
C THR A 93 1.84 -6.24 -8.61
N GLU A 94 1.60 -6.78 -9.79
CA GLU A 94 0.51 -6.40 -10.68
C GLU A 94 -0.80 -7.18 -10.38
N CYS A 95 -1.93 -6.73 -10.95
CA CYS A 95 -3.26 -7.21 -10.58
C CYS A 95 -3.54 -8.68 -10.97
N ASP A 96 -3.02 -9.17 -12.11
CA ASP A 96 -3.25 -10.57 -12.50
C ASP A 96 -2.53 -11.52 -11.56
N ALA A 97 -1.30 -11.18 -11.12
CA ALA A 97 -0.58 -11.93 -10.11
C ALA A 97 -1.33 -11.95 -8.76
N GLN A 98 -1.93 -10.82 -8.38
CA GLN A 98 -2.78 -10.75 -7.19
C GLN A 98 -3.97 -11.72 -7.30
N GLY A 99 -4.60 -11.78 -8.47
CA GLY A 99 -5.70 -12.73 -8.74
C GLY A 99 -5.26 -14.20 -8.66
N LYS A 100 -4.05 -14.52 -9.14
CA LYS A 100 -3.48 -15.86 -9.01
C LYS A 100 -3.13 -16.21 -7.56
N GLY A 101 -2.75 -15.23 -6.75
CA GLY A 101 -2.57 -15.41 -5.31
C GLY A 101 -3.86 -15.81 -4.61
N VAL A 102 -5.00 -15.23 -4.99
CA VAL A 102 -6.33 -15.64 -4.47
C VAL A 102 -6.67 -17.07 -4.89
N GLU A 103 -6.51 -17.40 -6.19
CA GLU A 103 -6.75 -18.77 -6.70
C GLU A 103 -5.93 -19.82 -5.94
N LEU A 104 -4.64 -19.56 -5.75
CA LEU A 104 -3.75 -20.45 -4.99
C LEU A 104 -4.19 -20.61 -3.53
N ALA A 105 -4.57 -19.51 -2.87
CA ALA A 105 -5.02 -19.54 -1.48
C ALA A 105 -6.30 -20.35 -1.31
N GLU A 106 -7.25 -20.24 -2.24
CA GLU A 106 -8.49 -21.01 -2.24
C GLU A 106 -8.23 -22.52 -2.40
N ILE A 107 -7.37 -22.92 -3.38
CA ILE A 107 -6.99 -24.32 -3.62
C ILE A 107 -6.31 -24.94 -2.39
N LEU A 108 -5.51 -24.17 -1.67
CA LEU A 108 -4.76 -24.62 -0.50
C LEU A 108 -5.56 -24.57 0.81
N GLY A 109 -6.69 -23.88 0.85
CA GLY A 109 -7.39 -23.56 2.11
C GLY A 109 -6.58 -22.62 3.01
N ALA A 110 -5.81 -21.73 2.42
CA ALA A 110 -4.82 -20.88 3.10
C ALA A 110 -5.44 -19.66 3.79
N VAL A 111 -4.64 -19.04 4.67
CA VAL A 111 -4.82 -17.64 5.06
C VAL A 111 -4.22 -16.75 3.99
N LEU A 112 -4.98 -15.78 3.49
CA LEU A 112 -4.56 -14.81 2.48
C LEU A 112 -4.63 -13.40 3.05
N ASP A 113 -3.51 -12.67 3.00
CA ASP A 113 -3.48 -11.31 3.51
C ASP A 113 -2.53 -10.42 2.69
N ASN A 114 -2.68 -9.12 2.82
CA ASN A 114 -1.82 -8.15 2.15
C ASN A 114 -1.39 -7.04 3.10
N THR A 115 -0.52 -6.15 2.62
CA THR A 115 0.05 -5.09 3.46
C THR A 115 -0.97 -4.08 4.01
N ALA A 116 -2.24 -4.12 3.60
CA ALA A 116 -3.28 -3.29 4.19
C ALA A 116 -3.48 -3.59 5.68
N SER A 117 -3.35 -4.85 6.11
CA SER A 117 -3.51 -5.26 7.51
C SER A 117 -2.61 -4.49 8.48
N VAL A 118 -1.40 -4.12 8.07
CA VAL A 118 -0.43 -3.34 8.86
C VAL A 118 -0.37 -1.85 8.46
N CYS A 119 -1.28 -1.39 7.62
CA CYS A 119 -1.23 -0.03 7.06
C CYS A 119 -2.60 0.65 7.08
N HIS A 120 -3.39 0.47 6.05
CA HIS A 120 -4.72 1.08 5.84
C HIS A 120 -5.89 0.11 6.02
N GLY A 121 -5.71 -1.04 6.68
CA GLY A 121 -6.80 -1.94 7.07
C GLY A 121 -7.91 -1.24 7.84
N PRO A 122 -7.60 -0.40 8.85
CA PRO A 122 -8.61 0.40 9.54
C PRO A 122 -9.45 1.29 8.61
N SER A 123 -8.87 1.80 7.51
CA SER A 123 -9.62 2.57 6.51
C SER A 123 -10.64 1.70 5.77
N LEU A 124 -10.28 0.45 5.46
CA LEU A 124 -11.18 -0.47 4.78
C LEU A 124 -12.37 -0.87 5.68
N LEU A 125 -12.13 -1.09 6.97
CA LEU A 125 -13.20 -1.33 7.95
C LEU A 125 -14.18 -0.16 8.02
N ALA A 126 -13.68 1.06 8.18
CA ALA A 126 -14.53 2.25 8.21
C ALA A 126 -15.30 2.47 6.90
N ILE A 127 -14.65 2.22 5.74
CA ILE A 127 -15.31 2.33 4.42
C ILE A 127 -16.44 1.29 4.27
N GLN A 128 -16.27 0.09 4.80
CA GLN A 128 -17.31 -0.95 4.80
C GLN A 128 -18.52 -0.51 5.63
N ASP A 129 -18.30 0.20 6.74
CA ASP A 129 -19.37 0.65 7.63
C ASP A 129 -20.14 1.88 7.09
N VAL A 130 -19.42 2.88 6.57
CA VAL A 130 -20.01 4.20 6.29
C VAL A 130 -19.76 4.76 4.88
N GLY A 131 -19.10 3.98 4.02
CA GLY A 131 -18.76 4.38 2.66
C GLY A 131 -17.48 5.22 2.55
N ALA A 132 -17.19 5.71 1.35
CA ALA A 132 -15.98 6.48 1.05
C ALA A 132 -16.30 7.75 0.24
N PRO A 133 -16.38 8.94 0.87
CA PRO A 133 -16.54 10.20 0.16
C PRO A 133 -15.22 10.64 -0.49
N THR A 134 -14.85 9.99 -1.58
CA THR A 134 -13.55 10.17 -2.25
C THR A 134 -13.68 10.61 -3.70
N SER A 135 -12.59 11.03 -4.32
CA SER A 135 -12.48 11.33 -5.74
C SER A 135 -11.07 11.07 -6.26
N THR A 136 -10.83 11.40 -7.54
CA THR A 136 -9.52 11.18 -8.16
C THR A 136 -8.51 12.29 -7.84
N LEU A 137 -7.21 11.97 -7.90
CA LEU A 137 -6.14 12.95 -7.76
C LEU A 137 -6.24 14.06 -8.83
N GLY A 138 -6.78 13.73 -10.01
CA GLY A 138 -7.05 14.71 -11.07
C GLY A 138 -8.10 15.73 -10.67
N GLU A 139 -9.14 15.32 -9.95
CA GLU A 139 -10.19 16.21 -9.45
C GLU A 139 -9.62 17.16 -8.38
N TYR A 140 -8.85 16.64 -7.44
CA TYR A 140 -8.19 17.48 -6.41
C TYR A 140 -7.23 18.50 -7.03
N LYS A 141 -6.40 18.06 -7.99
CA LYS A 141 -5.53 18.94 -8.76
C LYS A 141 -6.27 20.14 -9.34
N ASN A 142 -7.45 19.89 -9.92
CA ASN A 142 -8.17 20.91 -10.68
C ASN A 142 -9.07 21.78 -9.81
N ARG A 143 -9.58 21.27 -8.67
CA ARG A 143 -10.63 21.95 -7.92
C ARG A 143 -10.28 22.35 -6.49
N ALA A 144 -9.45 21.56 -5.79
CA ALA A 144 -9.22 21.78 -4.37
C ALA A 144 -8.60 23.16 -4.08
N ASP A 145 -9.26 23.96 -3.26
CA ASP A 145 -8.76 25.22 -2.70
C ASP A 145 -8.40 25.10 -1.23
N LEU A 146 -8.82 24.01 -0.57
CA LEU A 146 -8.39 23.65 0.76
C LEU A 146 -7.88 22.21 0.75
N VAL A 147 -6.66 22.00 1.27
CA VAL A 147 -6.04 20.69 1.40
C VAL A 147 -5.62 20.49 2.84
N VAL A 148 -6.11 19.42 3.45
CA VAL A 148 -5.73 19.01 4.80
C VAL A 148 -4.89 17.74 4.71
N PHE A 149 -3.69 17.74 5.28
CA PHE A 149 -2.89 16.54 5.50
C PHE A 149 -3.02 16.13 6.97
N TRP A 150 -3.66 15.00 7.23
CA TRP A 150 -3.92 14.51 8.59
C TRP A 150 -3.14 13.22 8.85
N GLY A 151 -2.19 13.26 9.79
CA GLY A 151 -1.37 12.10 10.15
C GLY A 151 -0.59 11.52 8.97
N CYS A 152 -0.19 12.36 8.01
CA CYS A 152 0.61 11.96 6.86
C CYS A 152 1.68 13.01 6.50
N ASN A 153 2.82 12.52 5.99
CA ASN A 153 3.96 13.37 5.63
C ASN A 153 4.35 13.13 4.15
N PRO A 154 3.59 13.67 3.17
CA PRO A 154 3.85 13.45 1.76
C PRO A 154 5.21 13.95 1.28
N VAL A 155 5.82 14.96 1.92
CA VAL A 155 7.20 15.38 1.58
C VAL A 155 8.16 14.19 1.60
N HIS A 156 8.01 13.27 2.55
CA HIS A 156 8.83 12.06 2.66
C HIS A 156 8.25 10.86 1.94
N ALA A 157 6.96 10.55 2.18
CA ALA A 157 6.36 9.30 1.70
C ALA A 157 5.92 9.36 0.23
N HIS A 158 5.54 10.55 -0.27
CA HIS A 158 5.00 10.77 -1.62
C HIS A 158 5.51 12.08 -2.21
N PRO A 159 6.83 12.27 -2.42
CA PRO A 159 7.44 13.58 -2.67
C PRO A 159 6.85 14.34 -3.86
N ARG A 160 6.38 13.65 -4.90
CA ARG A 160 5.77 14.28 -6.07
C ARG A 160 4.28 14.58 -5.93
N HIS A 161 3.61 14.07 -4.87
CA HIS A 161 2.18 14.31 -4.67
C HIS A 161 1.87 15.80 -4.56
N LEU A 162 2.71 16.55 -3.82
CA LEU A 162 2.54 18.00 -3.63
C LEU A 162 2.63 18.76 -4.95
N GLY A 163 3.64 18.46 -5.77
CA GLY A 163 3.86 19.12 -7.05
C GLY A 163 2.95 18.66 -8.19
N ARG A 164 2.32 17.49 -8.06
CA ARG A 164 1.49 16.94 -9.14
C ARG A 164 -0.01 17.05 -8.90
N TYR A 165 -0.46 16.95 -7.62
CA TYR A 165 -1.87 16.74 -7.36
C TYR A 165 -2.47 17.64 -6.27
N SER A 166 -1.69 18.15 -5.32
CA SER A 166 -2.29 18.78 -4.16
C SER A 166 -1.87 20.23 -3.90
N GLU A 167 -0.60 20.55 -3.77
CA GLU A 167 -0.18 21.84 -3.25
C GLU A 167 0.30 22.82 -4.33
N PHE A 168 1.39 22.45 -5.01
CA PHE A 168 2.09 23.38 -5.93
C PHE A 168 1.57 23.34 -7.36
N VAL A 169 0.77 22.35 -7.70
CA VAL A 169 0.33 22.10 -9.06
C VAL A 169 -0.69 23.12 -9.53
N ARG A 170 -0.54 23.59 -10.77
CA ARG A 170 -1.59 24.36 -11.46
C ARG A 170 -2.69 23.41 -11.95
N GLY A 171 -3.95 23.84 -11.82
CA GLY A 171 -5.13 23.12 -12.26
C GLY A 171 -6.08 24.01 -13.05
N TYR A 172 -7.11 23.41 -13.63
CA TYR A 172 -8.06 24.13 -14.49
C TYR A 172 -8.73 25.30 -13.74
N PHE A 173 -9.15 25.09 -12.48
CA PHE A 173 -9.75 26.09 -11.61
C PHE A 173 -8.77 26.69 -10.60
N ARG A 174 -7.51 26.25 -10.59
CA ARG A 174 -6.44 26.64 -9.66
C ARG A 174 -5.21 27.09 -10.46
N LYS A 175 -5.36 28.18 -11.20
CA LYS A 175 -4.38 28.66 -12.19
C LYS A 175 -3.09 29.14 -11.58
N ASP A 176 -3.14 29.65 -10.34
CA ASP A 176 -1.99 30.19 -9.62
C ASP A 176 -1.33 29.15 -8.69
N GLY A 177 -1.78 27.87 -8.79
CA GLY A 177 -1.16 26.75 -8.08
C GLY A 177 -1.23 26.92 -6.56
N ARG A 178 -0.09 27.06 -5.89
CA ARG A 178 -0.01 27.22 -4.43
C ARG A 178 -0.80 28.42 -3.91
N ASN A 179 -0.80 29.51 -4.63
CA ASN A 179 -1.49 30.75 -4.21
C ASN A 179 -3.02 30.62 -4.23
N ASP A 180 -3.56 29.66 -4.97
CA ASP A 180 -4.99 29.35 -5.02
C ASP A 180 -5.43 28.35 -3.95
N ARG A 181 -4.52 27.94 -3.05
CA ARG A 181 -4.77 26.87 -2.08
C ARG A 181 -4.38 27.27 -0.67
N TYR A 182 -5.18 26.81 0.28
CA TYR A 182 -4.85 26.86 1.70
C TYR A 182 -4.53 25.47 2.21
N ILE A 183 -3.39 25.31 2.86
CA ILE A 183 -2.87 24.01 3.31
C ILE A 183 -2.92 23.94 4.83
N ILE A 184 -3.58 22.91 5.34
CA ILE A 184 -3.63 22.59 6.76
C ILE A 184 -2.89 21.28 7.00
N VAL A 185 -2.11 21.21 8.06
CA VAL A 185 -1.52 19.96 8.53
C VAL A 185 -1.95 19.70 9.96
N VAL A 186 -2.49 18.51 10.23
CA VAL A 186 -2.80 18.00 11.56
C VAL A 186 -1.90 16.82 11.85
N ASP A 187 -0.97 16.96 12.77
CA ASP A 187 0.04 15.93 13.10
C ASP A 187 0.57 16.17 14.52
N PRO A 188 0.90 15.15 15.30
CA PRO A 188 1.55 15.34 16.60
C PRO A 188 2.98 15.90 16.48
N ARG A 189 3.58 15.84 15.30
CA ARG A 189 4.96 16.29 15.03
C ARG A 189 4.98 17.41 14.01
N ASN A 190 5.87 18.38 14.22
CA ASN A 190 6.16 19.40 13.21
C ASN A 190 7.01 18.80 12.07
N THR A 191 6.34 18.11 11.14
CA THR A 191 6.96 17.44 9.98
C THR A 191 7.38 18.43 8.90
N HIS A 192 8.18 17.99 7.90
CA HIS A 192 8.49 18.84 6.76
C HIS A 192 7.23 19.26 5.97
N THR A 193 6.18 18.46 5.99
CA THR A 193 4.89 18.85 5.42
C THR A 193 4.22 19.96 6.27
N ALA A 194 4.34 19.89 7.61
CA ALA A 194 3.81 20.93 8.48
C ALA A 194 4.54 22.27 8.29
N GLN A 195 5.84 22.25 7.99
CA GLN A 195 6.65 23.46 7.78
C GLN A 195 6.27 24.27 6.54
N ILE A 196 5.55 23.67 5.58
CA ILE A 196 5.09 24.35 4.36
C ILE A 196 3.58 24.63 4.38
N ALA A 197 2.89 24.32 5.48
CA ALA A 197 1.46 24.57 5.66
C ALA A 197 1.17 26.06 5.99
N ASP A 198 -0.05 26.51 5.65
CA ASP A 198 -0.57 27.81 6.10
C ASP A 198 -1.05 27.73 7.55
N LEU A 199 -1.50 26.54 7.99
CA LEU A 199 -1.92 26.27 9.36
C LEU A 199 -1.41 24.88 9.78
N PHE A 200 -0.67 24.86 10.88
CA PHE A 200 -0.28 23.62 11.55
C PHE A 200 -1.07 23.47 12.86
N VAL A 201 -1.80 22.38 12.99
CA VAL A 201 -2.54 22.01 14.19
C VAL A 201 -1.81 20.84 14.83
N GLN A 202 -1.18 21.08 15.97
CA GLN A 202 -0.47 20.06 16.71
C GLN A 202 -1.44 19.34 17.66
N VAL A 203 -1.81 18.12 17.29
CA VAL A 203 -2.66 17.25 18.13
C VAL A 203 -1.80 16.39 19.06
N ASN A 204 -2.28 16.09 20.25
CA ASN A 204 -1.61 15.10 21.11
C ASN A 204 -1.58 13.72 20.44
N PRO A 205 -0.51 12.93 20.61
CA PRO A 205 -0.45 11.57 20.08
C PRO A 205 -1.65 10.72 20.47
N SER A 206 -2.31 10.10 19.50
CA SER A 206 -3.46 9.21 19.66
C SER A 206 -4.76 9.86 20.17
N GLU A 207 -4.87 11.17 20.15
CA GLU A 207 -6.10 11.91 20.51
C GLU A 207 -6.84 12.49 19.28
N ASP A 208 -6.60 11.92 18.12
CA ASP A 208 -7.24 12.33 16.85
C ASP A 208 -8.76 12.16 16.89
N TYR A 209 -9.24 11.10 17.56
CA TYR A 209 -10.67 10.79 17.66
C TYR A 209 -11.44 11.89 18.40
N GLU A 210 -10.90 12.37 19.49
CA GLU A 210 -11.48 13.44 20.32
C GLU A 210 -11.51 14.75 19.54
N LEU A 211 -10.42 15.11 18.86
CA LEU A 211 -10.36 16.30 18.02
C LEU A 211 -11.37 16.25 16.87
N LEU A 212 -11.44 15.12 16.15
CA LEU A 212 -12.43 14.92 15.08
C LEU A 212 -13.87 15.09 15.57
N ASN A 213 -14.21 14.53 16.73
CA ASN A 213 -15.56 14.64 17.28
C ASN A 213 -15.86 16.03 17.85
N ALA A 214 -14.86 16.73 18.40
CA ALA A 214 -15.03 18.13 18.81
C ALA A 214 -15.33 19.03 17.60
N ILE A 215 -14.58 18.89 16.49
CA ILE A 215 -14.84 19.59 15.23
C ILE A 215 -16.27 19.31 14.77
N ARG A 216 -16.73 18.06 14.78
CA ARG A 216 -18.10 17.67 14.38
C ARG A 216 -19.18 18.25 15.30
N ALA A 217 -18.92 18.26 16.61
CA ALA A 217 -19.86 18.86 17.57
C ALA A 217 -20.03 20.36 17.32
N ILE A 218 -18.94 21.09 17.11
CA ILE A 218 -18.95 22.52 16.78
C ILE A 218 -19.65 22.77 15.43
N LEU A 219 -19.40 21.92 14.42
CA LEU A 219 -20.12 22.01 13.12
C LEU A 219 -21.62 21.91 13.27
N ARG A 220 -22.12 21.13 14.23
CA ARG A 220 -23.55 20.96 14.55
C ARG A 220 -24.09 22.07 15.45
N GLY A 221 -23.28 23.05 15.81
CA GLY A 221 -23.68 24.18 16.66
C GLY A 221 -23.62 23.88 18.16
N THR A 222 -22.94 22.80 18.59
CA THR A 222 -22.73 22.52 20.00
C THR A 222 -21.60 23.39 20.54
N GLU A 223 -21.87 24.12 21.61
CA GLU A 223 -20.82 24.79 22.38
C GLU A 223 -20.13 23.73 23.27
N LEU A 224 -18.81 23.72 23.25
CA LEU A 224 -18.00 22.81 24.06
C LEU A 224 -17.42 23.56 25.25
N ASP A 225 -17.60 23.01 26.45
CA ASP A 225 -16.97 23.48 27.64
C ASP A 225 -15.50 23.02 27.69
N GLY A 226 -14.58 23.95 27.83
CA GLY A 226 -13.16 23.64 27.93
C GLY A 226 -12.28 24.65 27.23
N LYS A 227 -11.02 24.70 27.65
CA LYS A 227 -10.02 25.64 27.06
C LYS A 227 -9.27 25.03 25.88
N GLU A 228 -9.25 23.69 25.80
CA GLU A 228 -8.54 22.94 24.77
C GLU A 228 -9.19 21.59 24.53
N VAL A 229 -8.88 20.97 23.38
CA VAL A 229 -9.22 19.58 23.02
C VAL A 229 -7.99 18.95 22.41
N SER A 230 -7.56 17.80 22.92
CA SER A 230 -6.42 17.04 22.37
C SER A 230 -5.12 17.87 22.28
N GLY A 231 -4.90 18.77 23.25
CA GLY A 231 -3.77 19.71 23.25
C GLY A 231 -3.93 20.89 22.29
N VAL A 232 -5.06 21.04 21.61
CA VAL A 232 -5.34 22.15 20.69
C VAL A 232 -6.23 23.17 21.41
N PRO A 233 -5.83 24.45 21.53
CA PRO A 233 -6.66 25.48 22.11
C PRO A 233 -8.04 25.58 21.45
N MET A 234 -9.10 25.79 22.22
CA MET A 234 -10.46 25.82 21.70
C MET A 234 -10.66 26.88 20.62
N GLU A 235 -10.00 28.02 20.74
CA GLU A 235 -10.01 29.08 19.71
C GLU A 235 -9.47 28.60 18.38
N ASP A 236 -8.40 27.78 18.39
CA ASP A 236 -7.80 27.20 17.19
C ASP A 236 -8.71 26.10 16.60
N VAL A 237 -9.40 25.31 17.42
CA VAL A 237 -10.40 24.35 16.95
C VAL A 237 -11.55 25.06 16.25
N ILE A 238 -12.07 26.16 16.81
CA ILE A 238 -13.12 26.98 16.21
C ILE A 238 -12.64 27.62 14.90
N ALA A 239 -11.40 28.15 14.89
CA ALA A 239 -10.79 28.72 13.68
C ALA A 239 -10.65 27.67 12.57
N LEU A 240 -10.22 26.45 12.93
CA LEU A 240 -10.14 25.29 12.02
C LEU A 240 -11.51 24.97 11.42
N VAL A 241 -12.56 24.84 12.25
CA VAL A 241 -13.94 24.57 11.80
C VAL A 241 -14.39 25.64 10.79
N ASN A 242 -14.19 26.92 11.10
CA ASN A 242 -14.55 28.02 10.22
C ASN A 242 -13.79 27.95 8.89
N LYS A 243 -12.53 27.59 8.93
CA LYS A 243 -11.70 27.42 7.72
C LYS A 243 -12.20 26.27 6.86
N LEU A 244 -12.50 25.12 7.47
CA LEU A 244 -13.05 23.95 6.75
C LEU A 244 -14.39 24.31 6.05
N LYS A 245 -15.26 25.07 6.68
CA LYS A 245 -16.55 25.52 6.10
C LYS A 245 -16.39 26.52 4.97
N SER A 246 -15.33 27.29 4.95
CA SER A 246 -15.17 28.47 4.05
C SER A 246 -14.64 28.11 2.66
N CYS A 247 -14.17 26.90 2.42
CA CYS A 247 -13.65 26.50 1.12
C CYS A 247 -14.77 26.22 0.10
N LYS A 248 -14.40 26.15 -1.18
CA LYS A 248 -15.30 25.73 -2.27
C LYS A 248 -15.18 24.25 -2.56
N PHE A 249 -13.99 23.70 -2.35
CA PHE A 249 -13.71 22.29 -2.56
C PHE A 249 -12.54 21.87 -1.66
N GLY A 250 -12.86 21.21 -0.56
CA GLY A 250 -11.89 20.72 0.40
C GLY A 250 -11.54 19.23 0.20
N VAL A 251 -10.35 18.83 0.62
CA VAL A 251 -9.93 17.44 0.70
C VAL A 251 -9.10 17.18 1.95
N ILE A 252 -9.37 16.07 2.63
CA ILE A 252 -8.50 15.51 3.66
C ILE A 252 -7.73 14.35 3.05
N PHE A 253 -6.41 14.47 2.99
CA PHE A 253 -5.49 13.36 2.77
C PHE A 253 -5.03 12.85 4.12
N PHE A 254 -5.24 11.55 4.40
CA PHE A 254 -4.85 10.98 5.69
C PHE A 254 -3.89 9.81 5.53
N GLY A 255 -3.03 9.63 6.52
CA GLY A 255 -2.01 8.61 6.52
C GLY A 255 -2.06 7.67 7.72
N MET A 256 -0.96 6.96 7.92
CA MET A 256 -0.81 5.98 9.01
C MET A 256 -0.90 6.62 10.40
N GLY A 257 -0.59 7.91 10.54
CA GLY A 257 -0.80 8.63 11.80
C GLY A 257 -2.23 8.56 12.30
N LEU A 258 -3.22 8.51 11.38
CA LEU A 258 -4.62 8.37 11.73
C LEU A 258 -5.07 6.90 11.84
N THR A 259 -4.55 5.99 11.01
CA THR A 259 -4.96 4.58 11.00
C THR A 259 -4.28 3.73 12.09
N GLN A 260 -3.10 4.13 12.57
CA GLN A 260 -2.30 3.39 13.54
C GLN A 260 -2.29 4.04 14.94
N SER A 261 -3.06 5.09 15.15
CA SER A 261 -3.33 5.66 16.47
C SER A 261 -4.42 4.87 17.22
N LEU A 262 -4.60 5.11 18.53
CA LEU A 262 -5.39 4.23 19.41
C LEU A 262 -6.81 3.89 18.94
N ALA A 263 -7.55 4.82 18.38
CA ALA A 263 -8.92 4.53 17.95
C ALA A 263 -9.01 3.78 16.60
N HIS A 264 -7.89 3.54 15.89
CA HIS A 264 -7.80 2.79 14.64
C HIS A 264 -8.88 3.17 13.60
N HIS A 265 -9.79 2.23 13.28
CA HIS A 265 -10.86 2.46 12.29
C HIS A 265 -11.88 3.52 12.73
N ARG A 266 -12.05 3.75 14.05
CA ARG A 266 -12.94 4.80 14.58
C ARG A 266 -12.48 6.20 14.23
N ASN A 267 -11.18 6.44 14.12
CA ASN A 267 -10.64 7.71 13.62
C ASN A 267 -11.10 7.97 12.20
N ILE A 268 -11.03 6.93 11.36
CA ILE A 268 -11.40 7.03 9.94
C ILE A 268 -12.92 7.19 9.80
N ASP A 269 -13.69 6.45 10.58
CA ASP A 269 -15.15 6.61 10.64
C ASP A 269 -15.53 8.05 11.05
N ALA A 270 -14.92 8.59 12.11
CA ALA A 270 -15.11 9.97 12.52
C ALA A 270 -14.71 10.98 11.43
N ALA A 271 -13.60 10.73 10.71
CA ALA A 271 -13.18 11.58 9.59
C ALA A 271 -14.14 11.52 8.39
N ILE A 272 -14.67 10.33 8.06
CA ILE A 272 -15.69 10.16 7.01
C ILE A 272 -16.98 10.89 7.42
N CYS A 273 -17.39 10.75 8.67
CA CYS A 273 -18.56 11.46 9.21
C CYS A 273 -18.35 12.98 9.20
N LEU A 274 -17.16 13.46 9.56
CA LEU A 274 -16.80 14.88 9.46
C LEU A 274 -16.94 15.39 8.02
N VAL A 275 -16.39 14.66 7.06
CA VAL A 275 -16.49 15.04 5.63
C VAL A 275 -17.95 15.03 5.16
N ARG A 276 -18.76 14.05 5.58
CA ARG A 276 -20.18 14.02 5.30
C ARG A 276 -20.89 15.28 5.83
N GLU A 277 -20.63 15.67 7.08
CA GLU A 277 -21.21 16.86 7.70
C GLU A 277 -20.72 18.16 7.06
N LEU A 278 -19.47 18.22 6.62
CA LEU A 278 -18.95 19.37 5.86
C LEU A 278 -19.62 19.54 4.50
N ASN A 279 -20.12 18.46 3.89
CA ASN A 279 -20.87 18.54 2.62
C ASN A 279 -22.24 19.22 2.76
N ASP A 280 -22.72 19.52 3.96
CA ASP A 280 -23.88 20.40 4.20
C ASP A 280 -23.53 21.88 3.95
N TYR A 281 -22.24 22.23 3.99
CA TYR A 281 -21.75 23.59 3.83
C TYR A 281 -21.01 23.83 2.52
N THR A 282 -20.18 22.85 2.12
CA THR A 282 -19.28 22.95 0.96
C THR A 282 -18.97 21.58 0.40
N LYS A 283 -18.33 21.49 -0.77
CA LYS A 283 -17.87 20.21 -1.29
C LYS A 283 -16.60 19.77 -0.55
N PHE A 284 -16.65 18.62 0.12
CA PHE A 284 -15.53 18.09 0.88
C PHE A 284 -15.34 16.58 0.66
N LEU A 285 -14.09 16.11 0.59
CA LEU A 285 -13.73 14.72 0.28
C LEU A 285 -12.60 14.21 1.18
N LEU A 286 -12.42 12.89 1.21
CA LEU A 286 -11.40 12.20 2.02
C LEU A 286 -10.66 11.16 1.16
N THR A 287 -9.33 11.07 1.27
CA THR A 287 -8.53 10.11 0.51
C THR A 287 -7.37 9.57 1.31
N PRO A 288 -7.20 8.22 1.40
CA PRO A 288 -6.05 7.62 2.07
C PRO A 288 -4.76 7.78 1.26
N MET A 289 -3.68 8.14 1.95
CA MET A 289 -2.32 8.24 1.40
C MET A 289 -1.61 6.89 1.48
N ARG A 290 -1.90 5.98 0.55
CA ARG A 290 -1.36 4.61 0.52
C ARG A 290 0.08 4.58 0.02
N GLY A 291 0.96 3.80 0.67
CA GLY A 291 2.39 3.74 0.38
C GLY A 291 2.77 2.78 -0.75
N HIS A 292 2.43 1.50 -0.62
CA HIS A 292 2.74 0.48 -1.63
C HIS A 292 2.05 0.79 -2.95
N TYR A 293 2.74 0.55 -4.07
CA TYR A 293 2.29 1.07 -5.36
C TYR A 293 1.00 0.43 -5.86
N ASN A 294 0.70 -0.81 -5.48
CA ASN A 294 -0.50 -1.52 -5.91
C ASN A 294 -1.29 -2.16 -4.75
N VAL A 295 -1.19 -1.61 -3.54
CA VAL A 295 -2.05 -2.07 -2.43
C VAL A 295 -3.53 -1.77 -2.70
N ALA A 296 -3.83 -0.72 -3.45
CA ALA A 296 -5.20 -0.43 -3.90
C ALA A 296 -5.70 -1.52 -4.84
N GLY A 297 -4.85 -2.01 -5.76
CA GLY A 297 -5.16 -3.15 -6.63
C GLY A 297 -5.38 -4.44 -5.84
N ALA A 298 -4.48 -4.77 -4.90
CA ALA A 298 -4.65 -5.95 -4.06
C ALA A 298 -5.99 -5.95 -3.32
N ASN A 299 -6.35 -4.83 -2.70
CA ASN A 299 -7.63 -4.69 -2.02
C ASN A 299 -8.83 -4.88 -2.96
N GLN A 300 -8.75 -4.37 -4.19
CA GLN A 300 -9.83 -4.51 -5.17
C GLN A 300 -9.91 -5.93 -5.74
N VAL A 301 -8.78 -6.50 -6.18
CA VAL A 301 -8.73 -7.86 -6.74
C VAL A 301 -9.22 -8.88 -5.71
N PHE A 302 -8.75 -8.80 -4.46
CA PHE A 302 -9.22 -9.67 -3.40
C PHE A 302 -10.72 -9.50 -3.16
N SER A 303 -11.22 -8.25 -3.13
CA SER A 303 -12.66 -8.00 -2.97
C SER A 303 -13.51 -8.54 -4.12
N TRP A 304 -13.03 -8.44 -5.37
CA TRP A 304 -13.78 -8.95 -6.53
C TRP A 304 -13.90 -10.47 -6.52
N GLN A 305 -12.85 -11.17 -6.08
CA GLN A 305 -12.81 -12.63 -6.12
C GLN A 305 -13.39 -13.29 -4.87
N THR A 306 -13.32 -12.61 -3.71
CA THR A 306 -13.69 -13.22 -2.43
C THR A 306 -14.80 -12.50 -1.67
N GLY A 307 -15.10 -11.25 -2.04
CA GLY A 307 -15.95 -10.33 -1.27
C GLY A 307 -15.21 -9.54 -0.18
N TYR A 308 -13.92 -9.80 0.06
CA TYR A 308 -13.13 -9.22 1.16
C TYR A 308 -11.77 -8.70 0.69
N SER A 309 -11.28 -7.60 1.29
CA SER A 309 -10.10 -6.89 0.79
C SER A 309 -8.77 -7.40 1.34
N TYR A 310 -8.75 -8.10 2.48
CA TYR A 310 -7.57 -8.58 3.21
C TYR A 310 -8.00 -9.48 4.37
N SER A 311 -7.06 -10.10 5.10
CA SER A 311 -7.34 -10.96 6.27
C SER A 311 -8.40 -12.03 6.00
N ILE A 312 -8.17 -12.84 4.97
CA ILE A 312 -9.10 -13.83 4.44
C ILE A 312 -8.61 -15.23 4.82
N ASP A 313 -9.51 -16.08 5.29
CA ASP A 313 -9.20 -17.47 5.63
C ASP A 313 -10.08 -18.43 4.81
N PHE A 314 -9.43 -19.33 4.05
CA PHE A 314 -10.09 -20.33 3.20
C PHE A 314 -10.14 -21.73 3.82
N SER A 315 -9.70 -21.91 5.08
CA SER A 315 -9.57 -23.23 5.71
C SER A 315 -10.86 -24.05 5.78
N ARG A 316 -12.03 -23.43 5.53
CA ARG A 316 -13.34 -24.12 5.49
C ARG A 316 -13.88 -24.32 4.07
N GLY A 317 -13.06 -24.08 3.03
CA GLY A 317 -13.47 -24.22 1.63
C GLY A 317 -14.29 -23.05 1.08
N TYR A 318 -14.39 -21.93 1.81
CA TYR A 318 -14.98 -20.67 1.37
C TYR A 318 -14.29 -19.51 2.09
N PRO A 319 -14.27 -18.30 1.52
CA PRO A 319 -13.60 -17.14 2.13
C PRO A 319 -14.34 -16.70 3.39
N ARG A 320 -13.58 -16.54 4.48
CA ARG A 320 -14.03 -15.95 5.74
C ARG A 320 -13.20 -14.71 6.01
N TYR A 321 -13.80 -13.69 6.57
CA TYR A 321 -13.18 -12.40 6.82
C TYR A 321 -13.24 -12.03 8.30
N ASN A 322 -12.08 -11.84 8.91
CA ASN A 322 -12.02 -11.26 10.25
C ASN A 322 -10.64 -10.65 10.51
N PRO A 323 -10.46 -9.32 10.27
CA PRO A 323 -9.23 -8.61 10.66
C PRO A 323 -8.98 -8.76 12.16
N GLY A 324 -7.71 -9.04 12.53
CA GLY A 324 -7.33 -9.37 13.90
C GLY A 324 -7.38 -10.87 14.21
N GLU A 325 -8.25 -11.65 13.56
CA GLU A 325 -8.24 -13.12 13.64
C GLU A 325 -7.40 -13.72 12.50
N PHE A 326 -7.59 -13.24 11.26
CA PHE A 326 -6.93 -13.78 10.08
C PHE A 326 -5.86 -12.86 9.49
N SER A 327 -5.53 -11.75 10.15
CA SER A 327 -4.43 -10.90 9.73
C SER A 327 -3.08 -11.58 9.97
N SER A 328 -2.14 -11.38 9.06
CA SER A 328 -0.83 -12.07 9.04
C SER A 328 -0.04 -11.90 10.35
N VAL A 329 -0.01 -10.69 10.91
CA VAL A 329 0.71 -10.42 12.16
C VAL A 329 0.16 -11.28 13.29
N GLU A 330 -1.15 -11.34 13.42
CA GLU A 330 -1.84 -12.02 14.53
C GLU A 330 -1.76 -13.54 14.40
N VAL A 331 -1.96 -14.11 13.19
CA VAL A 331 -1.83 -15.57 13.00
C VAL A 331 -0.39 -16.03 13.21
N LEU A 332 0.60 -15.20 12.86
CA LEU A 332 2.00 -15.47 13.14
C LEU A 332 2.34 -15.33 14.63
N ILE A 333 1.83 -14.30 15.34
CA ILE A 333 2.03 -14.16 16.78
C ILE A 333 1.49 -15.37 17.53
N ARG A 334 0.31 -15.87 17.14
CA ARG A 334 -0.32 -17.05 17.76
C ARG A 334 0.25 -18.39 17.28
N ASP A 335 1.23 -18.36 16.34
CA ASP A 335 1.87 -19.57 15.76
C ASP A 335 0.83 -20.54 15.14
N GLU A 336 -0.17 -19.99 14.45
CA GLU A 336 -1.31 -20.72 13.88
C GLU A 336 -1.10 -21.16 12.42
N VAL A 337 0.00 -20.76 11.79
CA VAL A 337 0.36 -21.10 10.42
C VAL A 337 1.66 -21.87 10.40
N ASP A 338 1.76 -22.85 9.51
CA ASP A 338 2.85 -23.84 9.49
C ASP A 338 3.65 -23.85 8.17
N ALA A 339 3.34 -22.94 7.26
CA ALA A 339 4.17 -22.57 6.11
C ALA A 339 3.81 -21.15 5.66
N SER A 340 4.73 -20.45 4.99
CA SER A 340 4.48 -19.11 4.45
C SER A 340 4.97 -18.97 3.01
N LEU A 341 4.12 -18.37 2.16
CA LEU A 341 4.49 -17.85 0.84
C LEU A 341 4.41 -16.32 0.87
N ILE A 342 5.56 -15.67 0.72
CA ILE A 342 5.67 -14.21 0.73
C ILE A 342 5.89 -13.71 -0.68
N VAL A 343 5.03 -12.80 -1.15
CA VAL A 343 5.04 -12.28 -2.53
C VAL A 343 5.30 -10.78 -2.52
N ALA A 344 6.40 -10.36 -3.12
CA ALA A 344 6.79 -8.96 -3.30
C ALA A 344 6.67 -8.14 -1.99
N SER A 345 7.18 -8.68 -0.89
CA SER A 345 7.09 -8.09 0.45
C SER A 345 8.22 -8.55 1.35
N ASP A 346 8.55 -7.74 2.36
CA ASP A 346 9.59 -8.05 3.36
C ASP A 346 9.03 -7.94 4.80
N PRO A 347 8.21 -8.91 5.24
CA PRO A 347 7.66 -8.90 6.60
C PRO A 347 8.74 -8.96 7.69
N ALA A 348 9.90 -9.54 7.45
CA ALA A 348 10.97 -9.56 8.45
C ALA A 348 11.49 -8.16 8.83
N SER A 349 11.37 -7.18 7.92
CA SER A 349 11.72 -5.78 8.19
C SER A 349 10.58 -4.96 8.79
N ASN A 350 9.34 -5.44 8.74
CA ASN A 350 8.16 -4.61 9.02
C ASN A 350 7.24 -5.16 10.11
N PHE A 351 7.29 -6.48 10.38
CA PHE A 351 6.43 -7.10 11.38
C PHE A 351 7.02 -7.04 12.79
N PRO A 352 6.21 -7.15 13.83
CA PRO A 352 6.68 -7.32 15.18
C PRO A 352 7.60 -8.54 15.33
N ALA A 353 8.62 -8.43 16.17
CA ALA A 353 9.63 -9.48 16.36
C ALA A 353 9.04 -10.86 16.69
N ALA A 354 7.92 -10.91 17.42
CA ALA A 354 7.23 -12.16 17.74
C ALA A 354 6.68 -12.86 16.48
N SER A 355 6.06 -12.10 15.56
CA SER A 355 5.57 -12.63 14.28
C SER A 355 6.71 -13.15 13.41
N VAL A 356 7.80 -12.37 13.29
CA VAL A 356 8.99 -12.75 12.50
C VAL A 356 9.65 -14.00 13.07
N LYS A 357 9.80 -14.09 14.40
CA LYS A 357 10.36 -15.28 15.07
C LYS A 357 9.54 -16.54 14.75
N ASN A 358 8.21 -16.44 14.78
CA ASN A 358 7.34 -17.58 14.48
C ASN A 358 7.35 -17.91 12.98
N MET A 359 7.34 -16.92 12.10
CA MET A 359 7.44 -17.12 10.66
C MET A 359 8.69 -17.96 10.29
N PHE A 360 9.84 -17.69 10.90
CA PHE A 360 11.07 -18.40 10.64
C PHE A 360 11.20 -19.79 11.32
N LYS A 361 10.21 -20.22 12.10
CA LYS A 361 10.16 -21.60 12.62
C LYS A 361 9.66 -22.60 11.56
N HIS A 362 8.92 -22.11 10.57
CA HIS A 362 8.20 -22.90 9.59
C HIS A 362 8.78 -22.68 8.19
N PRO A 363 8.56 -23.61 7.26
CA PRO A 363 9.01 -23.44 5.88
C PRO A 363 8.53 -22.14 5.24
N LEU A 364 9.44 -21.46 4.55
CA LEU A 364 9.23 -20.15 3.96
C LEU A 364 9.60 -20.13 2.48
N ILE A 365 8.66 -19.72 1.65
CA ILE A 365 8.86 -19.50 0.21
C ILE A 365 8.80 -18.00 -0.05
N SER A 366 9.73 -17.46 -0.85
CA SER A 366 9.78 -16.04 -1.19
C SER A 366 9.77 -15.85 -2.70
N ILE A 367 8.78 -15.10 -3.19
CA ILE A 367 8.75 -14.55 -4.55
C ILE A 367 9.23 -13.09 -4.43
N GLU A 368 10.54 -12.88 -4.62
CA GLU A 368 11.19 -11.59 -4.36
C GLU A 368 12.42 -11.41 -5.29
N PRO A 369 12.54 -10.26 -5.97
CA PRO A 369 13.66 -10.03 -6.88
C PRO A 369 14.99 -9.76 -6.18
N HIS A 370 14.99 -9.31 -4.94
CA HIS A 370 16.20 -8.85 -4.27
C HIS A 370 16.46 -9.56 -2.94
N HIS A 371 17.70 -9.45 -2.47
CA HIS A 371 18.07 -9.88 -1.14
C HIS A 371 17.37 -8.99 -0.10
N THR A 372 16.47 -9.58 0.67
CA THR A 372 15.77 -8.93 1.79
C THR A 372 15.94 -9.77 3.07
N PRO A 373 15.77 -9.20 4.26
CA PRO A 373 15.73 -9.98 5.50
C PRO A 373 14.78 -11.19 5.45
N THR A 374 13.67 -11.10 4.73
CA THR A 374 12.76 -12.24 4.53
C THR A 374 13.36 -13.26 3.57
N SER A 375 13.81 -12.84 2.37
CA SER A 375 14.24 -13.76 1.32
C SER A 375 15.50 -14.54 1.70
N VAL A 376 16.48 -13.93 2.37
CA VAL A 376 17.72 -14.64 2.80
C VAL A 376 17.48 -15.71 3.86
N ASN A 377 16.31 -15.71 4.49
CA ASN A 377 15.88 -16.74 5.44
C ASN A 377 14.91 -17.76 4.83
N ALA A 378 14.50 -17.59 3.57
CA ALA A 378 13.57 -18.50 2.91
C ALA A 378 14.21 -19.87 2.61
N ASP A 379 13.39 -20.90 2.50
CA ASP A 379 13.80 -22.25 2.05
C ASP A 379 13.79 -22.35 0.52
N VAL A 380 12.89 -21.59 -0.13
CA VAL A 380 12.79 -21.52 -1.60
C VAL A 380 12.68 -20.08 -2.02
N ILE A 381 13.48 -19.66 -3.00
CA ILE A 381 13.42 -18.35 -3.63
C ILE A 381 13.02 -18.52 -5.10
N LEU A 382 11.97 -17.82 -5.50
CA LEU A 382 11.45 -17.77 -6.85
C LEU A 382 11.60 -16.34 -7.37
N PRO A 383 12.62 -16.04 -8.20
CA PRO A 383 12.98 -14.69 -8.59
C PRO A 383 12.02 -14.14 -9.67
N PRO A 384 11.23 -13.07 -9.36
CA PRO A 384 10.34 -12.49 -10.33
C PRO A 384 10.99 -11.39 -11.17
N ALA A 385 10.43 -11.18 -12.37
CA ALA A 385 10.57 -9.95 -13.13
C ALA A 385 9.81 -8.81 -12.42
N ILE A 386 10.44 -7.64 -12.29
CA ILE A 386 9.87 -6.50 -11.56
C ILE A 386 8.73 -5.88 -12.37
N ALA A 387 7.51 -5.93 -11.86
CA ALA A 387 6.33 -5.37 -12.49
C ALA A 387 6.44 -3.84 -12.68
N GLY A 388 6.16 -3.37 -13.90
CA GLY A 388 6.29 -1.95 -14.29
C GLY A 388 7.72 -1.51 -14.63
N ILE A 389 8.69 -2.43 -14.61
CA ILE A 389 10.06 -2.20 -15.05
C ILE A 389 10.49 -3.30 -16.04
N GLU A 390 10.40 -4.56 -15.66
CA GLU A 390 10.84 -5.72 -16.41
C GLU A 390 9.68 -6.52 -17.04
N CYS A 391 8.47 -6.29 -16.57
CA CYS A 391 7.25 -6.83 -17.18
C CYS A 391 6.11 -5.83 -17.14
N GLU A 392 5.09 -6.09 -17.94
CA GLU A 392 3.84 -5.30 -17.99
C GLU A 392 2.85 -5.76 -16.92
N GLY A 393 1.75 -5.02 -16.76
CA GLY A 393 0.64 -5.36 -15.87
C GLY A 393 -0.29 -4.20 -15.64
N THR A 394 -1.13 -4.31 -14.63
CA THR A 394 -2.03 -3.24 -14.18
C THR A 394 -1.80 -2.97 -12.69
N ALA A 395 -1.80 -1.70 -12.32
CA ALA A 395 -1.81 -1.29 -10.91
C ALA A 395 -2.86 -0.20 -10.69
N TYR A 396 -3.41 -0.17 -9.47
CA TYR A 396 -4.36 0.86 -9.06
C TYR A 396 -3.67 1.93 -8.21
N ARG A 397 -3.76 3.17 -8.65
CA ARG A 397 -3.30 4.33 -7.90
C ARG A 397 -4.10 4.46 -6.58
N MET A 398 -3.57 5.18 -5.59
CA MET A 398 -4.21 5.35 -4.27
C MET A 398 -5.67 5.86 -4.32
N ASP A 399 -6.06 6.53 -5.41
CA ASP A 399 -7.42 7.01 -5.70
C ASP A 399 -8.25 6.04 -6.57
N SER A 400 -7.85 4.77 -6.62
CA SER A 400 -8.52 3.68 -7.34
C SER A 400 -8.59 3.85 -8.87
N VAL A 401 -7.72 4.65 -9.46
CA VAL A 401 -7.58 4.75 -10.92
C VAL A 401 -6.63 3.66 -11.43
N PRO A 402 -7.07 2.76 -12.32
CA PRO A 402 -6.22 1.75 -12.91
C PRO A 402 -5.25 2.37 -13.92
N LEU A 403 -3.99 1.98 -13.85
CA LEU A 403 -2.93 2.43 -14.74
C LEU A 403 -2.17 1.22 -15.28
N ARG A 404 -1.85 1.25 -16.59
CA ARG A 404 -1.06 0.21 -17.22
C ARG A 404 0.41 0.36 -16.83
N LEU A 405 0.95 -0.65 -16.19
CA LEU A 405 2.38 -0.81 -16.00
C LEU A 405 3.02 -1.21 -17.33
N ARG A 406 4.11 -0.54 -17.73
CA ARG A 406 4.80 -0.81 -18.98
C ARG A 406 6.18 -1.40 -18.69
N LYS A 407 6.58 -2.37 -19.52
CA LYS A 407 7.94 -2.88 -19.53
C LYS A 407 8.90 -1.82 -20.04
N VAL A 408 10.02 -1.65 -19.37
CA VAL A 408 11.08 -0.68 -19.64
C VAL A 408 12.31 -1.38 -20.21
N LYS A 409 12.68 -2.53 -19.64
CA LYS A 409 13.83 -3.35 -19.97
C LYS A 409 13.50 -4.83 -19.81
N ASP A 410 14.37 -5.71 -20.29
CA ASP A 410 14.22 -7.15 -20.09
C ASP A 410 14.55 -7.56 -18.64
N ALA A 411 13.89 -8.62 -18.17
CA ALA A 411 14.23 -9.26 -16.91
C ALA A 411 15.61 -9.96 -17.04
N PRO A 412 16.42 -9.98 -15.98
CA PRO A 412 17.70 -10.67 -16.01
C PRO A 412 17.51 -12.19 -15.87
N GLY A 413 18.50 -12.96 -16.34
CA GLY A 413 18.58 -14.41 -16.14
C GLY A 413 17.33 -15.16 -16.60
N GLU A 414 16.82 -16.02 -15.72
CA GLU A 414 15.64 -16.86 -15.97
C GLU A 414 14.39 -16.35 -15.26
N CYS A 415 14.34 -15.07 -14.83
CA CYS A 415 13.23 -14.52 -14.09
C CYS A 415 11.91 -14.59 -14.87
N LEU A 416 10.87 -15.13 -14.23
CA LEU A 416 9.49 -15.16 -14.73
C LEU A 416 8.70 -14.01 -14.09
N THR A 417 7.55 -13.66 -14.65
CA THR A 417 6.64 -12.70 -13.98
C THR A 417 6.02 -13.33 -12.73
N ASP A 418 5.64 -12.53 -11.73
CA ASP A 418 4.90 -13.03 -10.55
C ASP A 418 3.68 -13.86 -10.96
N LYS A 419 2.97 -13.43 -12.01
CA LYS A 419 1.83 -14.14 -12.58
C LYS A 419 2.22 -15.52 -13.09
N GLU A 420 3.25 -15.64 -13.93
CA GLU A 420 3.73 -16.92 -14.47
C GLU A 420 4.22 -17.87 -13.36
N ILE A 421 4.91 -17.33 -12.35
CA ILE A 421 5.35 -18.13 -11.19
C ILE A 421 4.15 -18.72 -10.47
N LEU A 422 3.15 -17.90 -10.17
CA LEU A 422 1.94 -18.34 -9.46
C LEU A 422 1.10 -19.31 -10.32
N GLU A 423 0.96 -19.06 -11.63
CA GLU A 423 0.26 -19.98 -12.55
C GLU A 423 0.92 -21.35 -12.59
N ARG A 424 2.24 -21.41 -12.78
CA ARG A 424 2.97 -22.70 -12.77
C ARG A 424 2.90 -23.38 -11.41
N LEU A 425 2.98 -22.62 -10.31
CA LEU A 425 2.84 -23.19 -8.95
C LEU A 425 1.45 -23.78 -8.74
N ILE A 426 0.39 -23.11 -9.20
CA ILE A 426 -0.98 -23.63 -9.19
C ILE A 426 -1.09 -24.95 -9.97
N GLU A 427 -0.51 -25.02 -11.18
CA GLU A 427 -0.52 -26.24 -12.00
C GLU A 427 0.17 -27.40 -11.27
N VAL A 428 1.34 -27.15 -10.65
CA VAL A 428 2.06 -28.17 -9.88
C VAL A 428 1.25 -28.63 -8.66
N VAL A 429 0.64 -27.69 -7.92
CA VAL A 429 -0.22 -27.99 -6.77
C VAL A 429 -1.42 -28.84 -7.17
N LYS A 430 -2.17 -28.45 -8.22
CA LYS A 430 -3.31 -29.21 -8.74
C LYS A 430 -2.89 -30.61 -9.15
N ARG A 431 -1.83 -30.75 -9.95
CA ARG A 431 -1.30 -32.05 -10.36
C ARG A 431 -0.97 -32.97 -9.18
N LYS A 432 -0.31 -32.43 -8.13
CA LYS A 432 0.05 -33.22 -6.93
C LYS A 432 -1.14 -33.57 -6.06
N LYS A 433 -2.20 -32.76 -6.07
CA LYS A 433 -3.46 -33.05 -5.38
C LYS A 433 -4.35 -34.00 -6.16
N GLY A 434 -4.07 -34.26 -7.46
CA GLY A 434 -4.88 -35.13 -8.33
C GLY A 434 -6.12 -34.42 -8.89
N GLU A 435 -6.06 -33.13 -9.04
CA GLU A 435 -7.11 -32.24 -9.58
C GLU A 435 -6.83 -31.87 -11.05
#